data_7081f1faa3bf5620f715346e84b8dbd4
#
_entry.id   7081f1faa3bf5620f715346e84b8dbd4
#
_cell.length_a   1.000
_cell.length_b   1.000
_cell.length_c   1.000
_cell.angle_alpha   90.00
_cell.angle_beta   90.00
_cell.angle_gamma   90.00
#
_symmetry.space_group_name_H-M   'P 1'
#
loop_
_entity.id
_entity.type
_entity.pdbx_description
1 polymer ?
#
loop_
_entity_poly.entity_id
_entity_poly.type
_entity_poly.pdbx_seq_one_letter_code
_entity_poly.pdbx_strand_id
1 'polypeptide(L)'
;MAEPLSREIPVVPERTALLYIDVQNYTARSDGGEYKANGLTVGQAEVKHDYFFTRLKDVVIPNMQRLQKFCRDKGIEVMYTVIESLTRDGRDRSRDYKITGFNVPRGSWDAMVLDAIKPLDDEIVLPKTSSSVFISTNIDYILGNLGVEFLVVSGLVTDQCISSAVRDACDLGYLVTLVTDACATYSQERQDTSLSHIKGYCRQRTTAQFLRELASV
;
A
#
# COMPACT_ATOMS: atom_id res chain seq x y z
N MET A 1 1.00 -33.10 -17.78
CA MET A 1 -0.03 -32.06 -17.93
C MET A 1 0.42 -30.88 -17.08
N ALA A 2 0.41 -29.67 -17.63
CA ALA A 2 0.72 -28.48 -16.81
C ALA A 2 -0.33 -28.33 -15.70
N GLU A 3 0.10 -27.97 -14.49
CA GLU A 3 -0.85 -27.69 -13.41
C GLU A 3 -1.75 -26.53 -13.82
N PRO A 4 -3.06 -26.57 -13.43
CA PRO A 4 -3.98 -25.50 -13.78
C PRO A 4 -3.53 -24.18 -13.12
N LEU A 5 -3.52 -23.09 -13.89
CA LEU A 5 -3.24 -21.77 -13.37
C LEU A 5 -4.25 -21.38 -12.29
N SER A 6 -3.78 -20.93 -11.14
CA SER A 6 -4.60 -20.55 -9.99
C SER A 6 -4.02 -19.34 -9.27
N ARG A 7 -4.89 -18.45 -8.78
CA ARG A 7 -4.48 -17.37 -7.86
C ARG A 7 -4.30 -17.86 -6.42
N GLU A 8 -4.82 -19.04 -6.10
CA GLU A 8 -4.80 -19.61 -4.74
C GLU A 8 -3.48 -20.33 -4.42
N ILE A 9 -2.46 -20.20 -5.27
CA ILE A 9 -1.13 -20.74 -5.04
C ILE A 9 -0.49 -20.02 -3.85
N PRO A 10 0.02 -20.75 -2.83
CA PRO A 10 0.81 -20.16 -1.75
C PRO A 10 2.01 -19.39 -2.30
N VAL A 11 2.40 -18.33 -1.59
CA VAL A 11 3.58 -17.54 -1.99
C VAL A 11 4.86 -18.34 -1.78
N VAL A 12 5.85 -18.08 -2.62
CA VAL A 12 7.21 -18.61 -2.52
C VAL A 12 8.11 -17.48 -2.01
N PRO A 13 8.68 -17.57 -0.80
CA PRO A 13 9.37 -16.46 -0.16
C PRO A 13 10.42 -15.78 -1.04
N GLU A 14 11.27 -16.55 -1.73
CA GLU A 14 12.38 -16.06 -2.57
C GLU A 14 11.90 -15.31 -3.83
N ARG A 15 10.62 -15.43 -4.17
CA ARG A 15 10.00 -14.81 -5.34
C ARG A 15 8.87 -13.86 -4.92
N THR A 16 8.89 -13.41 -3.68
CA THR A 16 7.83 -12.58 -3.07
C THR A 16 8.37 -11.22 -2.65
N ALA A 17 7.59 -10.18 -2.90
CA ALA A 17 7.78 -8.88 -2.27
C ALA A 17 6.53 -8.46 -1.48
N LEU A 18 6.74 -7.84 -0.32
CA LEU A 18 5.72 -7.13 0.45
C LEU A 18 5.78 -5.65 0.08
N LEU A 19 4.69 -5.13 -0.47
CA LEU A 19 4.57 -3.73 -0.88
C LEU A 19 3.59 -2.98 0.03
N TYR A 20 4.12 -2.00 0.78
CA TYR A 20 3.32 -1.01 1.52
C TYR A 20 3.04 0.20 0.65
N ILE A 21 1.76 0.46 0.39
CA ILE A 21 1.33 1.57 -0.46
C ILE A 21 0.87 2.75 0.40
N ASP A 22 1.57 3.87 0.29
CA ASP A 22 1.20 5.21 0.80
C ASP A 22 0.90 5.29 2.30
N VAL A 23 1.56 4.47 3.11
CA VAL A 23 1.43 4.52 4.58
C VAL A 23 2.40 5.58 5.13
N GLN A 24 2.07 6.84 4.84
CA GLN A 24 2.90 8.02 5.08
C GLN A 24 2.17 9.08 5.89
N ASN A 25 2.92 10.06 6.39
CA ASN A 25 2.36 11.10 7.25
C ASN A 25 1.24 11.91 6.59
N TYR A 26 1.29 12.10 5.27
CA TYR A 26 0.31 12.89 4.51
C TYR A 26 -1.13 12.47 4.78
N THR A 27 -1.43 11.17 4.66
CA THR A 27 -2.79 10.59 4.81
C THR A 27 -2.99 9.92 6.16
N ALA A 28 -1.97 9.25 6.69
CA ALA A 28 -2.12 8.39 7.86
C ALA A 28 -2.07 9.13 9.20
N ARG A 29 -1.83 10.44 9.19
CA ARG A 29 -1.82 11.27 10.39
C ARG A 29 -2.84 12.40 10.30
N SER A 30 -3.54 12.67 11.40
CA SER A 30 -4.55 13.74 11.47
C SER A 30 -3.95 15.15 11.32
N ASP A 31 -2.65 15.29 11.55
CA ASP A 31 -1.88 16.51 11.27
C ASP A 31 -1.18 16.47 9.89
N GLY A 32 -1.54 15.54 9.02
CA GLY A 32 -1.01 15.41 7.66
C GLY A 32 -1.54 16.46 6.68
N GLY A 33 -0.82 16.64 5.59
CA GLY A 33 -1.10 17.65 4.58
C GLY A 33 -2.45 17.46 3.89
N GLU A 34 -2.96 16.24 3.77
CA GLU A 34 -4.28 15.97 3.21
C GLU A 34 -5.39 16.71 3.95
N TYR A 35 -5.37 16.69 5.26
CA TYR A 35 -6.41 17.33 6.09
C TYR A 35 -6.23 18.84 6.16
N LYS A 36 -4.98 19.31 6.26
CA LYS A 36 -4.65 20.74 6.23
C LYS A 36 -5.08 21.39 4.92
N ALA A 37 -4.83 20.73 3.79
CA ALA A 37 -5.23 21.22 2.47
C ALA A 37 -6.76 21.36 2.33
N ASN A 38 -7.52 20.55 3.08
CA ASN A 38 -8.98 20.62 3.17
C ASN A 38 -9.47 21.56 4.27
N GLY A 39 -8.61 22.37 4.87
CA GLY A 39 -8.96 23.35 5.90
C GLY A 39 -9.35 22.76 7.25
N LEU A 40 -9.00 21.51 7.54
CA LEU A 40 -9.32 20.85 8.80
C LEU A 40 -8.21 21.05 9.82
N THR A 41 -8.60 21.35 11.06
CA THR A 41 -7.73 21.20 12.23
C THR A 41 -7.57 19.72 12.57
N VAL A 42 -6.56 19.38 13.39
CA VAL A 42 -6.31 18.00 13.85
C VAL A 42 -7.57 17.35 14.44
N GLY A 43 -8.20 18.04 15.41
CA GLY A 43 -9.42 17.51 16.04
C GLY A 43 -10.60 17.37 15.08
N GLN A 44 -10.74 18.28 14.11
CA GLN A 44 -11.78 18.14 13.08
C GLN A 44 -11.51 16.97 12.13
N ALA A 45 -10.24 16.74 11.77
CA ALA A 45 -9.85 15.60 10.97
C ALA A 45 -10.14 14.28 11.70
N GLU A 46 -9.77 14.18 12.98
CA GLU A 46 -10.02 13.00 13.81
C GLU A 46 -11.50 12.68 13.94
N VAL A 47 -12.34 13.68 14.21
CA VAL A 47 -13.80 13.48 14.31
C VAL A 47 -14.41 13.10 12.97
N LYS A 48 -14.04 13.81 11.89
CA LYS A 48 -14.59 13.56 10.55
C LYS A 48 -14.21 12.19 9.99
N HIS A 49 -13.02 11.72 10.33
CA HIS A 49 -12.44 10.47 9.82
C HIS A 49 -12.18 9.46 10.96
N ASP A 50 -13.00 9.47 12.00
CA ASP A 50 -12.84 8.63 13.20
C ASP A 50 -12.69 7.14 12.86
N TYR A 51 -13.55 6.61 11.99
CA TYR A 51 -13.44 5.22 11.52
C TYR A 51 -12.04 4.92 10.95
N PHE A 52 -11.53 5.81 10.10
CA PHE A 52 -10.23 5.61 9.44
C PHE A 52 -9.08 5.61 10.44
N PHE A 53 -9.01 6.62 11.32
CA PHE A 53 -7.92 6.72 12.30
C PHE A 53 -7.99 5.64 13.36
N THR A 54 -9.20 5.28 13.83
CA THR A 54 -9.40 4.16 14.76
C THR A 54 -8.95 2.86 14.13
N ARG A 55 -9.38 2.56 12.90
CA ARG A 55 -8.96 1.36 12.17
C ARG A 55 -7.45 1.32 11.92
N LEU A 56 -6.84 2.44 11.54
CA LEU A 56 -5.37 2.53 11.38
C LEU A 56 -4.66 2.15 12.67
N LYS A 57 -5.03 2.79 13.79
CA LYS A 57 -4.39 2.62 15.08
C LYS A 57 -4.56 1.21 15.63
N ASP A 58 -5.79 0.69 15.64
CA ASP A 58 -6.14 -0.51 16.39
C ASP A 58 -6.00 -1.81 15.59
N VAL A 59 -6.00 -1.73 14.26
CA VAL A 59 -5.99 -2.90 13.39
C VAL A 59 -4.85 -2.87 12.38
N VAL A 60 -4.79 -1.82 11.54
CA VAL A 60 -3.95 -1.84 10.33
C VAL A 60 -2.47 -1.74 10.68
N ILE A 61 -2.07 -0.74 11.46
CA ILE A 61 -0.66 -0.55 11.84
C ILE A 61 -0.10 -1.74 12.61
N PRO A 62 -0.78 -2.29 13.64
CA PRO A 62 -0.31 -3.50 14.31
C PRO A 62 -0.13 -4.70 13.37
N ASN A 63 -1.04 -4.90 12.41
CA ASN A 63 -0.92 -5.96 11.43
C ASN A 63 0.22 -5.72 10.43
N MET A 64 0.42 -4.48 9.98
CA MET A 64 1.57 -4.13 9.15
C MET A 64 2.90 -4.41 9.86
N GLN A 65 3.04 -4.05 11.12
CA GLN A 65 4.23 -4.34 11.92
C GLN A 65 4.51 -5.85 12.01
N ARG A 66 3.48 -6.66 12.20
CA ARG A 66 3.60 -8.13 12.22
C ARG A 66 4.03 -8.68 10.86
N LEU A 67 3.42 -8.20 9.77
CA LEU A 67 3.80 -8.58 8.40
C LEU A 67 5.24 -8.20 8.10
N GLN A 68 5.62 -6.95 8.38
CA GLN A 68 6.95 -6.42 8.14
C GLN A 68 8.02 -7.26 8.86
N LYS A 69 7.83 -7.46 10.17
CA LYS A 69 8.76 -8.28 10.94
C LYS A 69 8.90 -9.69 10.35
N PHE A 70 7.79 -10.34 10.06
CA PHE A 70 7.80 -11.72 9.58
C PHE A 70 8.43 -11.83 8.18
N CYS A 71 8.12 -10.90 7.28
CA CYS A 71 8.72 -10.88 5.94
C CYS A 71 10.24 -10.65 6.01
N ARG A 72 10.69 -9.71 6.86
CA ARG A 72 12.12 -9.50 7.11
C ARG A 72 12.82 -10.74 7.68
N ASP A 73 12.20 -11.41 8.65
CA ASP A 73 12.72 -12.65 9.27
C ASP A 73 12.84 -13.79 8.23
N LYS A 74 12.02 -13.79 7.20
CA LYS A 74 12.01 -14.79 6.11
C LYS A 74 12.84 -14.36 4.88
N GLY A 75 13.46 -13.19 4.89
CA GLY A 75 14.22 -12.66 3.75
C GLY A 75 13.34 -12.26 2.54
N ILE A 76 12.04 -12.01 2.77
CA ILE A 76 11.14 -11.49 1.76
C ILE A 76 11.41 -9.99 1.59
N GLU A 77 11.53 -9.54 0.34
CA GLU A 77 11.73 -8.13 0.00
C GLU A 77 10.59 -7.27 0.55
N VAL A 78 10.93 -6.18 1.25
CA VAL A 78 9.95 -5.22 1.79
C VAL A 78 10.14 -3.88 1.10
N MET A 79 9.09 -3.43 0.43
CA MET A 79 9.09 -2.23 -0.40
C MET A 79 7.98 -1.26 0.03
N TYR A 80 8.18 0.01 -0.28
CA TYR A 80 7.22 1.07 0.05
C TYR A 80 6.98 1.97 -1.15
N THR A 81 5.76 2.49 -1.25
CA THR A 81 5.49 3.67 -2.05
C THR A 81 5.09 4.83 -1.18
N VAL A 82 5.39 6.02 -1.65
CA VAL A 82 4.91 7.27 -1.06
C VAL A 82 4.39 8.18 -2.16
N ILE A 83 3.30 8.87 -1.91
CA ILE A 83 2.91 10.02 -2.75
C ILE A 83 3.94 11.10 -2.50
N GLU A 84 4.70 11.45 -3.52
CA GLU A 84 5.70 12.50 -3.46
C GLU A 84 5.96 13.06 -4.85
N SER A 85 5.97 14.38 -4.99
CA SER A 85 6.30 15.05 -6.24
C SER A 85 7.81 14.95 -6.51
N LEU A 86 8.19 14.69 -7.76
CA LEU A 86 9.58 14.68 -8.19
C LEU A 86 10.14 16.11 -8.35
N THR A 87 9.24 17.07 -8.55
CA THR A 87 9.56 18.48 -8.75
C THR A 87 9.10 19.34 -7.57
N ARG A 88 9.76 20.46 -7.31
CA ARG A 88 9.45 21.35 -6.17
C ARG A 88 8.03 21.92 -6.22
N ASP A 89 7.52 22.20 -7.42
CA ASP A 89 6.21 22.79 -7.67
C ASP A 89 5.11 21.75 -7.95
N GLY A 90 5.47 20.47 -7.98
CA GLY A 90 4.53 19.37 -8.21
C GLY A 90 3.94 19.36 -9.63
N ARG A 91 4.64 19.93 -10.64
CA ARG A 91 4.17 19.93 -12.04
C ARG A 91 4.11 18.54 -12.66
N ASP A 92 4.84 17.59 -12.13
CA ASP A 92 4.92 16.17 -12.52
C ASP A 92 3.76 15.31 -12.02
N ARG A 93 2.93 15.85 -11.12
CA ARG A 93 1.73 15.14 -10.64
C ARG A 93 0.76 14.82 -11.78
N SER A 94 0.07 13.69 -11.68
CA SER A 94 -1.01 13.34 -12.60
C SER A 94 -2.07 14.45 -12.67
N ARG A 95 -2.83 14.47 -13.75
CA ARG A 95 -3.93 15.43 -13.89
C ARG A 95 -4.95 15.27 -12.75
N ASP A 96 -5.25 14.04 -12.38
CA ASP A 96 -6.16 13.72 -11.28
C ASP A 96 -5.66 14.31 -9.96
N TYR A 97 -4.38 14.13 -9.62
CA TYR A 97 -3.78 14.72 -8.41
C TYR A 97 -3.79 16.25 -8.41
N LYS A 98 -3.73 16.86 -9.60
CA LYS A 98 -3.88 18.33 -9.74
C LYS A 98 -5.32 18.78 -9.52
N ILE A 99 -6.30 18.00 -9.98
CA ILE A 99 -7.73 18.28 -9.80
C ILE A 99 -8.13 18.08 -8.34
N THR A 100 -7.71 17.00 -7.73
CA THR A 100 -8.05 16.63 -6.34
C THR A 100 -7.23 17.38 -5.29
N GLY A 101 -6.19 18.11 -5.69
CA GLY A 101 -5.35 18.88 -4.79
C GLY A 101 -4.25 18.07 -4.08
N PHE A 102 -4.09 16.78 -4.39
CA PHE A 102 -3.00 15.98 -3.84
C PHE A 102 -1.65 16.60 -4.22
N ASN A 103 -0.91 17.07 -3.23
CA ASN A 103 0.41 17.66 -3.41
C ASN A 103 1.29 17.41 -2.19
N VAL A 104 2.23 16.49 -2.35
CA VAL A 104 3.22 16.19 -1.33
C VAL A 104 4.59 16.64 -1.86
N PRO A 105 5.13 17.75 -1.35
CA PRO A 105 6.42 18.26 -1.82
C PRO A 105 7.56 17.28 -1.53
N ARG A 106 8.52 17.26 -2.44
CA ARG A 106 9.70 16.42 -2.34
C ARG A 106 10.47 16.66 -1.03
N GLY A 107 10.82 15.59 -0.32
CA GLY A 107 11.57 15.60 0.94
C GLY A 107 10.81 16.21 2.12
N SER A 108 9.47 16.40 1.98
CA SER A 108 8.65 16.91 3.07
C SER A 108 8.40 15.84 4.12
N TRP A 109 8.03 16.27 5.34
CA TRP A 109 7.59 15.38 6.39
C TRP A 109 6.36 14.54 5.96
N ASP A 110 5.48 15.11 5.17
CA ASP A 110 4.31 14.43 4.61
C ASP A 110 4.68 13.23 3.73
N ALA A 111 5.83 13.25 3.04
CA ALA A 111 6.31 12.16 2.21
C ALA A 111 6.92 11.00 3.02
N MET A 112 7.20 11.20 4.30
CA MET A 112 7.85 10.17 5.13
C MET A 112 6.86 9.05 5.45
N VAL A 113 7.32 7.79 5.31
CA VAL A 113 6.61 6.61 5.82
C VAL A 113 6.42 6.75 7.33
N LEU A 114 5.29 6.27 7.87
CA LEU A 114 5.03 6.29 9.31
C LEU A 114 6.15 5.61 10.08
N ASP A 115 6.59 6.22 11.18
CA ASP A 115 7.64 5.67 12.05
C ASP A 115 7.34 4.24 12.54
N ALA A 116 6.05 3.91 12.72
CA ALA A 116 5.60 2.61 13.18
C ALA A 116 5.98 1.44 12.25
N ILE A 117 6.18 1.73 10.95
CA ILE A 117 6.58 0.76 9.92
C ILE A 117 7.76 1.29 9.09
N LYS A 118 8.61 2.11 9.70
CA LYS A 118 9.74 2.75 9.04
C LYS A 118 10.57 1.76 8.22
N PRO A 119 10.95 2.12 6.97
CA PRO A 119 11.89 1.34 6.17
C PRO A 119 13.26 1.20 6.83
N LEU A 120 13.94 0.09 6.57
CA LEU A 120 15.39 -0.03 6.81
C LEU A 120 16.17 0.68 5.71
N ASP A 121 17.46 0.93 5.95
CA ASP A 121 18.30 1.72 5.03
C ASP A 121 18.43 1.10 3.63
N ASP A 122 18.30 -0.22 3.51
CA ASP A 122 18.41 -0.98 2.24
C ASP A 122 17.04 -1.35 1.64
N GLU A 123 15.93 -0.92 2.25
CA GLU A 123 14.59 -1.18 1.72
C GLU A 123 14.17 -0.12 0.69
N ILE A 124 13.54 -0.56 -0.38
CA ILE A 124 13.19 0.30 -1.51
C ILE A 124 11.97 1.18 -1.17
N VAL A 125 12.13 2.49 -1.32
CA VAL A 125 11.03 3.47 -1.21
C VAL A 125 10.87 4.19 -2.53
N LEU A 126 9.69 4.08 -3.16
CA LEU A 126 9.40 4.65 -4.48
C LEU A 126 8.44 5.84 -4.37
N PRO A 127 8.86 7.05 -4.77
CA PRO A 127 7.95 8.18 -4.91
C PRO A 127 7.05 7.99 -6.13
N LYS A 128 5.75 8.18 -5.96
CA LYS A 128 4.77 8.11 -7.05
C LYS A 128 3.92 9.37 -7.16
N THR A 129 3.48 9.68 -8.37
CA THR A 129 2.77 10.92 -8.71
C THR A 129 1.36 10.68 -9.27
N SER A 130 0.86 9.45 -9.14
CA SER A 130 -0.51 9.04 -9.49
C SER A 130 -1.02 7.95 -8.55
N SER A 131 -2.30 7.56 -8.66
CA SER A 131 -2.89 6.49 -7.83
C SER A 131 -2.13 5.18 -7.96
N SER A 132 -1.94 4.68 -9.20
CA SER A 132 -1.22 3.43 -9.39
C SER A 132 0.30 3.64 -9.39
N VAL A 133 1.00 2.85 -8.59
CA VAL A 133 2.46 2.79 -8.58
C VAL A 133 3.01 2.28 -9.91
N PHE A 134 2.32 1.39 -10.60
CA PHE A 134 2.75 0.82 -11.88
C PHE A 134 2.71 1.83 -13.04
N ILE A 135 1.87 2.87 -12.91
CA ILE A 135 1.73 3.90 -13.96
C ILE A 135 2.79 5.01 -13.81
N SER A 136 3.19 5.35 -12.58
CA SER A 136 4.04 6.53 -12.33
C SER A 136 5.42 6.22 -11.78
N THR A 137 5.80 4.95 -11.72
CA THR A 137 7.13 4.52 -11.28
C THR A 137 7.68 3.41 -12.18
N ASN A 138 8.92 3.02 -11.94
CA ASN A 138 9.55 1.87 -12.58
C ASN A 138 9.45 0.59 -11.74
N ILE A 139 8.43 0.46 -10.90
CA ILE A 139 8.30 -0.69 -9.98
C ILE A 139 8.29 -2.04 -10.71
N ASP A 140 7.61 -2.13 -11.85
CA ASP A 140 7.55 -3.36 -12.66
C ASP A 140 8.95 -3.82 -13.09
N TYR A 141 9.78 -2.89 -13.55
CA TYR A 141 11.18 -3.15 -13.89
C TYR A 141 11.99 -3.63 -12.69
N ILE A 142 11.79 -3.01 -11.51
CA ILE A 142 12.47 -3.38 -10.26
C ILE A 142 12.05 -4.78 -9.83
N LEU A 143 10.75 -5.05 -9.75
CA LEU A 143 10.20 -6.36 -9.37
C LEU A 143 10.69 -7.47 -10.31
N GLY A 144 10.73 -7.20 -11.62
CA GLY A 144 11.26 -8.14 -12.62
C GLY A 144 12.74 -8.47 -12.39
N ASN A 145 13.57 -7.46 -12.06
CA ASN A 145 14.99 -7.69 -11.76
C ASN A 145 15.21 -8.46 -10.45
N LEU A 146 14.30 -8.30 -9.48
CA LEU A 146 14.32 -9.04 -8.22
C LEU A 146 13.75 -10.47 -8.34
N GLY A 147 13.23 -10.85 -9.52
CA GLY A 147 12.62 -12.15 -9.76
C GLY A 147 11.30 -12.35 -9.02
N VAL A 148 10.59 -11.24 -8.68
CA VAL A 148 9.33 -11.29 -7.96
C VAL A 148 8.21 -11.75 -8.89
N GLU A 149 7.44 -12.72 -8.43
CA GLU A 149 6.22 -13.22 -9.08
C GLU A 149 5.00 -13.08 -8.17
N PHE A 150 5.22 -13.11 -6.85
CA PHE A 150 4.18 -12.97 -5.83
C PHE A 150 4.27 -11.59 -5.19
N LEU A 151 3.22 -10.79 -5.34
CA LEU A 151 3.17 -9.46 -4.75
C LEU A 151 2.16 -9.43 -3.60
N VAL A 152 2.64 -9.24 -2.39
CA VAL A 152 1.81 -9.06 -1.19
C VAL A 152 1.57 -7.58 -1.00
N VAL A 153 0.30 -7.16 -1.06
CA VAL A 153 -0.08 -5.74 -1.03
C VAL A 153 -0.77 -5.39 0.27
N SER A 154 -0.38 -4.28 0.86
CA SER A 154 -0.96 -3.67 2.05
C SER A 154 -0.84 -2.15 1.95
N GLY A 155 -1.66 -1.38 2.66
CA GLY A 155 -1.52 0.08 2.66
C GLY A 155 -2.81 0.87 2.56
N LEU A 156 -2.72 2.08 1.97
CA LEU A 156 -3.77 3.11 1.94
C LEU A 156 -3.96 3.69 0.52
N VAL A 157 -5.14 4.13 0.14
CA VAL A 157 -6.42 3.69 0.72
C VAL A 157 -6.98 2.61 -0.16
N THR A 158 -7.74 1.68 0.43
CA THR A 158 -8.15 0.42 -0.21
C THR A 158 -8.87 0.62 -1.54
N ASP A 159 -9.73 1.61 -1.63
CA ASP A 159 -10.57 1.90 -2.81
C ASP A 159 -9.90 2.81 -3.86
N GLN A 160 -8.66 3.23 -3.65
CA GLN A 160 -7.92 4.09 -4.59
C GLN A 160 -6.57 3.46 -4.96
N CYS A 161 -5.47 3.87 -4.31
CA CYS A 161 -4.12 3.45 -4.66
C CYS A 161 -3.93 1.93 -4.58
N ILE A 162 -4.51 1.28 -3.56
CA ILE A 162 -4.49 -0.18 -3.43
C ILE A 162 -5.25 -0.84 -4.59
N SER A 163 -6.50 -0.43 -4.83
CA SER A 163 -7.32 -1.00 -5.91
C SER A 163 -6.67 -0.83 -7.29
N SER A 164 -6.07 0.33 -7.56
CA SER A 164 -5.36 0.61 -8.80
C SER A 164 -4.12 -0.30 -8.94
N ALA A 165 -3.28 -0.36 -7.91
CA ALA A 165 -2.07 -1.18 -7.92
C ALA A 165 -2.37 -2.69 -8.06
N VAL A 166 -3.41 -3.20 -7.38
CA VAL A 166 -3.83 -4.61 -7.48
C VAL A 166 -4.26 -4.97 -8.91
N ARG A 167 -5.01 -4.10 -9.59
CA ARG A 167 -5.47 -4.35 -10.97
C ARG A 167 -4.30 -4.36 -11.94
N ASP A 168 -3.46 -3.32 -11.88
CA ASP A 168 -2.30 -3.21 -12.78
C ASP A 168 -1.31 -4.35 -12.53
N ALA A 169 -1.03 -4.71 -11.27
CA ALA A 169 -0.18 -5.85 -10.96
C ALA A 169 -0.72 -7.17 -11.53
N CYS A 170 -2.03 -7.41 -11.40
CA CYS A 170 -2.68 -8.59 -11.97
C CYS A 170 -2.55 -8.62 -13.49
N ASP A 171 -2.78 -7.50 -14.16
CA ASP A 171 -2.70 -7.40 -15.63
C ASP A 171 -1.26 -7.53 -16.15
N LEU A 172 -0.26 -7.15 -15.33
CA LEU A 172 1.17 -7.37 -15.59
C LEU A 172 1.64 -8.81 -15.30
N GLY A 173 0.77 -9.65 -14.71
CA GLY A 173 1.05 -11.07 -14.51
C GLY A 173 1.50 -11.46 -13.10
N TYR A 174 1.53 -10.53 -12.15
CA TYR A 174 1.86 -10.85 -10.75
C TYR A 174 0.73 -11.63 -10.08
N LEU A 175 1.10 -12.59 -9.23
CA LEU A 175 0.17 -13.29 -8.33
C LEU A 175 -0.01 -12.46 -7.07
N VAL A 176 -1.07 -11.65 -7.06
CA VAL A 176 -1.31 -10.67 -5.99
C VAL A 176 -2.03 -11.29 -4.80
N THR A 177 -1.49 -11.09 -3.60
CA THR A 177 -2.17 -11.33 -2.31
C THR A 177 -2.42 -10.00 -1.63
N LEU A 178 -3.68 -9.63 -1.46
CA LEU A 178 -4.07 -8.46 -0.66
C LEU A 178 -4.28 -8.86 0.80
N VAL A 179 -3.60 -8.17 1.73
CA VAL A 179 -3.79 -8.39 3.17
C VAL A 179 -4.86 -7.44 3.69
N THR A 180 -6.09 -7.94 3.81
CA THR A 180 -7.30 -7.13 3.96
C THR A 180 -7.42 -6.37 5.29
N ASP A 181 -6.85 -6.92 6.38
CA ASP A 181 -6.82 -6.30 7.70
C ASP A 181 -5.54 -5.46 7.93
N ALA A 182 -4.70 -5.33 6.91
CA ALA A 182 -3.59 -4.41 6.83
C ALA A 182 -3.85 -3.31 5.77
N CYS A 183 -5.12 -3.09 5.41
CA CYS A 183 -5.58 -2.01 4.53
C CYS A 183 -6.72 -1.23 5.18
N ALA A 184 -6.82 0.05 4.85
CA ALA A 184 -7.92 0.91 5.29
C ALA A 184 -8.39 1.88 4.21
N THR A 185 -9.66 2.27 4.31
CA THR A 185 -10.26 3.43 3.67
C THR A 185 -11.19 4.13 4.66
N TYR A 186 -11.91 5.18 4.24
CA TYR A 186 -12.59 6.13 5.11
C TYR A 186 -13.91 5.66 5.73
N SER A 187 -14.43 4.49 5.36
CA SER A 187 -15.60 3.88 6.01
C SER A 187 -15.61 2.36 5.83
N GLN A 188 -16.36 1.64 6.69
CA GLN A 188 -16.52 0.20 6.58
C GLN A 188 -17.21 -0.18 5.25
N GLU A 189 -18.22 0.57 4.84
CA GLU A 189 -18.92 0.33 3.57
C GLU A 189 -17.97 0.44 2.37
N ARG A 190 -17.12 1.48 2.32
CA ARG A 190 -16.11 1.65 1.27
C ARG A 190 -15.10 0.51 1.30
N GLN A 191 -14.68 0.07 2.51
CA GLN A 191 -13.76 -1.06 2.66
C GLN A 191 -14.34 -2.34 2.06
N ASP A 192 -15.56 -2.71 2.45
CA ASP A 192 -16.22 -3.94 2.03
C ASP A 192 -16.51 -3.93 0.52
N THR A 193 -17.00 -2.81 0.01
CA THR A 193 -17.26 -2.60 -1.41
C THR A 193 -15.97 -2.76 -2.23
N SER A 194 -14.88 -2.10 -1.80
CA SER A 194 -13.59 -2.19 -2.47
C SER A 194 -13.05 -3.61 -2.52
N LEU A 195 -13.04 -4.30 -1.38
CA LEU A 195 -12.59 -5.69 -1.29
C LEU A 195 -13.41 -6.61 -2.19
N SER A 196 -14.72 -6.40 -2.25
CA SER A 196 -15.61 -7.14 -3.14
C SER A 196 -15.25 -6.91 -4.62
N HIS A 197 -15.02 -5.66 -5.03
CA HIS A 197 -14.75 -5.28 -6.43
C HIS A 197 -13.39 -5.75 -6.95
N ILE A 198 -12.39 -5.90 -6.08
CA ILE A 198 -11.04 -6.36 -6.48
C ILE A 198 -10.81 -7.85 -6.24
N LYS A 199 -11.78 -8.57 -5.68
CA LYS A 199 -11.66 -10.01 -5.40
C LYS A 199 -11.31 -10.85 -6.64
N GLY A 200 -11.73 -10.42 -7.83
CA GLY A 200 -11.42 -11.09 -9.09
C GLY A 200 -9.96 -10.91 -9.57
N TYR A 201 -9.20 -9.97 -8.98
CA TYR A 201 -7.84 -9.61 -9.41
C TYR A 201 -6.75 -10.11 -8.44
N CYS A 202 -7.11 -10.45 -7.21
CA CYS A 202 -6.15 -10.85 -6.20
C CYS A 202 -6.72 -11.92 -5.28
N ARG A 203 -5.83 -12.67 -4.66
CA ARG A 203 -6.14 -13.49 -3.49
C ARG A 203 -6.26 -12.57 -2.27
N GLN A 204 -7.26 -12.79 -1.43
CA GLN A 204 -7.46 -12.00 -0.20
C GLN A 204 -7.19 -12.86 1.03
N ARG A 205 -6.38 -12.35 1.96
CA ARG A 205 -6.01 -12.99 3.22
C ARG A 205 -6.03 -11.97 4.35
N THR A 206 -6.37 -12.39 5.54
CA THR A 206 -6.02 -11.63 6.75
C THR A 206 -4.55 -11.83 7.08
N THR A 207 -3.97 -10.93 7.87
CA THR A 207 -2.58 -11.08 8.37
C THR A 207 -2.37 -12.44 9.02
N ALA A 208 -3.29 -12.88 9.87
CA ALA A 208 -3.17 -14.16 10.55
C ALA A 208 -3.21 -15.36 9.59
N GLN A 209 -4.01 -15.30 8.51
CA GLN A 209 -4.04 -16.34 7.48
C GLN A 209 -2.74 -16.38 6.68
N PHE A 210 -2.27 -15.21 6.24
CA PHE A 210 -1.04 -15.10 5.47
C PHE A 210 0.20 -15.55 6.26
N LEU A 211 0.33 -15.14 7.51
CA LEU A 211 1.45 -15.55 8.36
C LEU A 211 1.44 -17.06 8.65
N ARG A 212 0.28 -17.69 8.83
CA ARG A 212 0.20 -19.15 8.97
C ARG A 212 0.62 -19.87 7.70
N GLU A 213 0.23 -19.38 6.54
CA GLU A 213 0.64 -19.93 5.25
C GLU A 213 2.17 -19.88 5.09
N LEU A 214 2.78 -18.73 5.34
CA LEU A 214 4.24 -18.56 5.28
C LEU A 214 5.01 -19.36 6.33
N ALA A 215 4.42 -19.66 7.47
CA ALA A 215 5.06 -20.47 8.50
C ALA A 215 5.11 -21.97 8.12
N SER A 216 4.32 -22.40 7.16
CA SER A 216 4.26 -23.77 6.66
C SER A 216 5.17 -24.03 5.45
N VAL A 217 5.79 -22.99 4.93
CA VAL A 217 6.79 -23.01 3.84
C VAL A 217 8.17 -22.74 4.42
#